data_9378d2c402b9c84d61267d453e108cc3
#
_entry.id   9378d2c402b9c84d61267d453e108cc3
#
_cell.length_a   1.000
_cell.length_b   1.000
_cell.length_c   1.000
_cell.angle_alpha   90.00
_cell.angle_beta   90.00
_cell.angle_gamma   90.00
#
_symmetry.space_group_name_H-M   'P 1'
#
loop_
_entity.id
_entity.type
_entity.pdbx_description
1 polymer ?
#
loop_
_entity_poly.entity_id
_entity_poly.type
_entity_poly.pdbx_seq_one_letter_code
_entity_poly.pdbx_strand_id
1 'polypeptide(L)'
;SKNLPIVDHSLDFITALFTVVNQDELKRTLKKGGYIIHVTANPNHLIEIKELIYDEIKVKSDKYIRLDFETIESYDLVHQVKIDNREDALNLLKMTPHYYHIKKERRGVLDELERLDITIDIKITIYQTSID
;
A
#
# COMPACT_ATOMS: atom_id res chain seq x y z
N SER A 1 13.00 5.17 4.36
CA SER A 1 14.09 6.03 4.85
C SER A 1 15.41 5.28 4.87
N LYS A 2 16.50 6.01 4.61
CA LYS A 2 17.84 5.41 4.53
C LYS A 2 18.46 5.16 5.91
N ASN A 3 18.03 5.89 6.94
CA ASN A 3 18.56 5.77 8.29
C ASN A 3 17.41 5.86 9.29
N LEU A 4 17.03 4.72 9.84
CA LEU A 4 16.04 4.69 10.90
C LEU A 4 16.69 4.97 12.25
N PRO A 5 16.07 5.78 13.11
CA PRO A 5 16.59 6.05 14.46
C PRO A 5 16.32 4.88 15.40
N ILE A 6 16.75 3.70 15.00
CA ILE A 6 16.51 2.43 15.69
C ILE A 6 17.83 1.73 15.90
N VAL A 7 18.03 1.18 17.09
CA VAL A 7 19.22 0.43 17.47
C VAL A 7 19.32 -0.85 16.64
N ASP A 8 20.54 -1.26 16.30
CA ASP A 8 20.80 -2.49 15.57
C ASP A 8 20.21 -3.70 16.30
N HIS A 9 19.62 -4.60 15.53
CA HIS A 9 19.11 -5.89 16.02
C HIS A 9 18.19 -5.78 17.24
N SER A 10 17.32 -4.77 17.25
CA SER A 10 16.43 -4.50 18.40
C SER A 10 14.95 -4.84 18.15
N LEU A 11 14.56 -5.02 16.90
CA LEU A 11 13.16 -5.26 16.54
C LEU A 11 12.87 -6.74 16.30
N ASP A 12 11.74 -7.20 16.83
CA ASP A 12 11.23 -8.54 16.61
C ASP A 12 10.52 -8.68 15.27
N PHE A 13 9.80 -7.65 14.85
CA PHE A 13 9.15 -7.59 13.54
C PHE A 13 8.96 -6.15 13.05
N ILE A 14 8.79 -6.02 11.76
CA ILE A 14 8.52 -4.74 11.07
C ILE A 14 7.33 -4.93 10.15
N THR A 15 6.42 -3.98 10.14
CA THR A 15 5.37 -3.89 9.13
C THR A 15 5.70 -2.76 8.16
N ALA A 16 5.62 -3.06 6.88
CA ALA A 16 5.79 -2.07 5.81
C ALA A 16 4.53 -2.06 4.95
N LEU A 17 3.70 -1.04 5.11
CA LEU A 17 2.40 -0.92 4.47
C LEU A 17 2.46 0.16 3.38
N PHE A 18 2.39 -0.26 2.12
CA PHE A 18 2.34 0.64 0.95
C PHE A 18 3.49 1.66 0.93
N THR A 19 4.67 1.24 1.35
CA THR A 19 5.84 2.12 1.46
C THR A 19 7.07 1.51 0.81
N VAL A 20 7.98 2.37 0.40
CA VAL A 20 9.29 1.93 -0.07
C VAL A 20 10.13 1.51 1.13
N VAL A 21 10.73 0.34 1.03
CA VAL A 21 11.59 -0.21 2.08
C VAL A 21 13.06 -0.14 1.67
N ASN A 22 13.92 0.11 2.66
CA ASN A 22 15.35 -0.04 2.51
C ASN A 22 15.76 -1.37 3.13
N GLN A 23 16.16 -2.31 2.29
CA GLN A 23 16.47 -3.67 2.72
C GLN A 23 17.64 -3.73 3.71
N ASP A 24 18.65 -2.90 3.54
CA ASP A 24 19.80 -2.86 4.44
C ASP A 24 19.41 -2.39 5.85
N GLU A 25 18.50 -1.41 5.93
CA GLU A 25 17.95 -0.94 7.20
C GLU A 25 17.06 -1.98 7.88
N LEU A 26 16.30 -2.74 7.10
CA LEU A 26 15.53 -3.86 7.65
C LEU A 26 16.47 -4.92 8.25
N LYS A 27 17.53 -5.27 7.54
CA LYS A 27 18.54 -6.23 8.03
C LYS A 27 19.23 -5.73 9.30
N ARG A 28 19.56 -4.43 9.34
CA ARG A 28 20.26 -3.83 10.47
C ARG A 28 19.40 -3.82 11.74
N THR A 29 18.13 -3.46 11.61
CA THR A 29 17.24 -3.19 12.76
C THR A 29 16.57 -4.44 13.32
N LEU A 30 16.40 -5.48 12.51
CA LEU A 30 15.76 -6.71 12.94
C LEU A 30 16.72 -7.63 13.70
N LYS A 31 16.18 -8.28 14.71
CA LYS A 31 16.85 -9.41 15.37
C LYS A 31 16.96 -10.59 14.40
N LYS A 32 17.89 -11.51 14.69
CA LYS A 32 17.95 -12.81 14.00
C LYS A 32 16.61 -13.52 14.16
N GLY A 33 16.08 -14.07 13.07
CA GLY A 33 14.78 -14.71 13.07
C GLY A 33 13.58 -13.76 13.15
N GLY A 34 13.81 -12.45 13.03
CA GLY A 34 12.75 -11.45 13.01
C GLY A 34 11.91 -11.49 11.73
N TYR A 35 10.69 -10.98 11.82
CA TYR A 35 9.73 -11.04 10.71
C TYR A 35 9.51 -9.68 10.08
N ILE A 36 9.21 -9.71 8.78
CA ILE A 36 8.77 -8.54 8.02
C ILE A 36 7.42 -8.87 7.41
N ILE A 37 6.43 -8.04 7.67
CA ILE A 37 5.13 -8.10 7.01
C ILE A 37 5.08 -6.97 5.99
N HIS A 38 5.15 -7.34 4.72
CA HIS A 38 5.18 -6.39 3.61
C HIS A 38 3.85 -6.42 2.86
N VAL A 39 3.16 -5.30 2.82
CA VAL A 39 1.89 -5.14 2.11
C VAL A 39 2.09 -4.21 0.93
N THR A 40 1.77 -4.71 -0.26
CA THR A 40 1.88 -3.99 -1.52
C THR A 40 0.55 -3.98 -2.26
N ALA A 41 0.33 -2.94 -3.08
CA ALA A 41 -0.87 -2.83 -3.89
C ALA A 41 -0.76 -3.67 -5.16
N ASN A 42 -1.76 -4.49 -5.43
CA ASN A 42 -1.93 -5.14 -6.72
C ASN A 42 -2.59 -4.17 -7.74
N PRO A 43 -2.61 -4.49 -9.04
CA PRO A 43 -3.06 -3.55 -10.08
C PRO A 43 -4.46 -2.98 -9.91
N ASN A 44 -5.40 -3.76 -9.36
CA ASN A 44 -6.79 -3.33 -9.18
C ASN A 44 -7.08 -2.63 -7.85
N HIS A 45 -6.03 -2.44 -7.03
CA HIS A 45 -6.21 -1.76 -5.75
C HIS A 45 -6.69 -0.32 -5.97
N LEU A 46 -7.82 0.03 -5.35
CA LEU A 46 -8.46 1.35 -5.47
C LEU A 46 -8.75 1.75 -6.93
N ILE A 47 -9.05 0.76 -7.77
CA ILE A 47 -9.27 1.00 -9.21
C ILE A 47 -10.41 2.00 -9.47
N GLU A 48 -11.47 1.97 -8.67
CA GLU A 48 -12.61 2.87 -8.79
C GLU A 48 -12.21 4.33 -8.56
N ILE A 49 -11.29 4.58 -7.63
CA ILE A 49 -10.74 5.92 -7.39
C ILE A 49 -9.89 6.38 -8.56
N LYS A 50 -9.09 5.49 -9.14
CA LYS A 50 -8.28 5.80 -10.32
C LYS A 50 -9.15 6.11 -11.53
N GLU A 51 -10.23 5.35 -11.74
CA GLU A 51 -11.20 5.60 -12.82
C GLU A 51 -11.91 6.94 -12.66
N LEU A 52 -12.18 7.35 -11.42
CA LEU A 52 -12.81 8.62 -11.12
C LEU A 52 -11.90 9.82 -11.43
N ILE A 53 -10.61 9.69 -11.18
CA ILE A 53 -9.64 10.78 -11.22
C ILE A 53 -8.90 10.89 -12.56
N TYR A 54 -8.53 9.76 -13.15
CA TYR A 54 -7.68 9.73 -14.33
C TYR A 54 -8.47 9.44 -15.60
N ASP A 55 -8.13 10.13 -16.70
CA ASP A 55 -8.72 9.88 -18.03
C ASP A 55 -8.26 8.54 -18.59
N GLU A 56 -6.99 8.21 -18.38
CA GLU A 56 -6.39 6.93 -18.74
C GLU A 56 -5.75 6.29 -17.52
N ILE A 57 -6.19 5.08 -17.21
CA ILE A 57 -5.55 4.30 -16.17
C ILE A 57 -4.33 3.64 -16.81
N LYS A 58 -3.17 4.21 -16.54
CA LYS A 58 -1.94 3.48 -16.78
C LYS A 58 -1.84 2.42 -15.70
N VAL A 59 -2.16 1.18 -16.06
CA VAL A 59 -1.86 0.04 -15.22
C VAL A 59 -0.34 -0.09 -15.18
N LYS A 60 0.29 0.73 -14.35
CA LYS A 60 1.63 0.43 -13.88
C LYS A 60 1.43 -0.72 -12.91
N SER A 61 1.75 -1.93 -13.36
CA SER A 61 2.10 -2.96 -12.41
C SER A 61 3.27 -2.37 -11.61
N ASP A 62 2.99 -1.92 -10.39
CA ASP A 62 4.04 -1.71 -9.43
C ASP A 62 4.81 -3.02 -9.43
N LYS A 63 6.03 -2.97 -9.94
CA LYS A 63 6.86 -4.16 -9.98
C LYS A 63 6.97 -4.63 -8.54
N TYR A 64 6.29 -5.71 -8.23
CA TYR A 64 6.48 -6.38 -6.96
C TYR A 64 7.98 -6.67 -6.82
N ILE A 65 8.64 -5.94 -5.94
CA ILE A 65 10.05 -6.15 -5.64
C ILE A 65 10.09 -7.10 -4.46
N ARG A 66 10.48 -8.33 -4.73
CA ARG A 66 10.72 -9.31 -3.69
C ARG A 66 11.96 -8.89 -2.89
N LEU A 67 11.83 -8.86 -1.58
CA LEU A 67 12.95 -8.62 -0.69
C LEU A 67 13.84 -9.86 -0.60
N ASP A 68 15.13 -9.65 -0.37
CA ASP A 68 16.12 -10.71 -0.26
C ASP A 68 16.14 -11.32 1.16
N PHE A 69 14.99 -11.89 1.54
CA PHE A 69 14.80 -12.62 2.79
C PHE A 69 14.06 -13.92 2.49
N GLU A 70 14.08 -14.85 3.44
CA GLU A 70 13.27 -16.05 3.31
C GLU A 70 11.78 -15.70 3.34
N THR A 71 11.05 -16.10 2.31
CA THR A 71 9.61 -15.95 2.24
C THR A 71 8.93 -17.07 3.02
N ILE A 72 8.23 -16.73 4.08
CA ILE A 72 7.48 -17.68 4.89
C ILE A 72 6.11 -17.92 4.25
N GLU A 73 5.43 -16.86 3.86
CA GLU A 73 4.10 -16.93 3.27
C GLU A 73 3.87 -15.72 2.37
N SER A 74 3.13 -15.92 1.28
CA SER A 74 2.67 -14.83 0.41
C SER A 74 1.27 -15.15 -0.07
N TYR A 75 0.37 -14.19 0.03
CA TYR A 75 -1.00 -14.35 -0.44
C TYR A 75 -1.59 -13.01 -0.89
N ASP A 76 -2.61 -13.13 -1.75
CA ASP A 76 -3.37 -11.99 -2.24
C ASP A 76 -4.67 -11.89 -1.46
N LEU A 77 -5.07 -10.68 -1.12
CA LEU A 77 -6.35 -10.38 -0.50
C LEU A 77 -7.13 -9.41 -1.39
N VAL A 78 -8.31 -9.81 -1.79
CA VAL A 78 -9.23 -8.97 -2.56
C VAL A 78 -10.51 -8.80 -1.75
N HIS A 79 -10.90 -7.56 -1.52
CA HIS A 79 -12.11 -7.24 -0.78
C HIS A 79 -12.77 -5.99 -1.36
N GLN A 80 -14.11 -5.98 -1.41
CA GLN A 80 -14.85 -4.81 -1.84
C GLN A 80 -15.53 -4.14 -0.65
N VAL A 81 -15.41 -2.82 -0.58
CA VAL A 81 -16.02 -1.99 0.46
C VAL A 81 -16.94 -0.98 -0.19
N LYS A 82 -18.17 -0.90 0.33
CA LYS A 82 -19.16 0.08 -0.10
C LYS A 82 -19.24 1.22 0.91
N ILE A 83 -19.05 2.44 0.44
CA ILE A 83 -19.17 3.63 1.24
C ILE A 83 -20.38 4.42 0.73
N ASP A 84 -21.47 4.38 1.50
CA ASP A 84 -22.78 4.86 1.05
C ASP A 84 -23.07 6.33 1.41
N ASN A 85 -22.16 7.03 2.05
CA ASN A 85 -22.36 8.43 2.36
C ASN A 85 -21.26 9.31 1.79
N ARG A 86 -21.65 10.53 1.40
CA ARG A 86 -20.79 11.49 0.74
C ARG A 86 -19.60 11.91 1.59
N GLU A 87 -19.81 12.15 2.87
CA GLU A 87 -18.75 12.62 3.77
C GLU A 87 -17.60 11.61 3.87
N ASP A 88 -17.93 10.35 4.10
CA ASP A 88 -16.93 9.29 4.20
C ASP A 88 -16.24 9.02 2.86
N ALA A 89 -17.00 9.08 1.76
CA ALA A 89 -16.43 8.92 0.42
C ALA A 89 -15.41 10.03 0.11
N LEU A 90 -15.73 11.28 0.41
CA LEU A 90 -14.81 12.40 0.23
C LEU A 90 -13.59 12.30 1.15
N ASN A 91 -13.80 11.91 2.40
CA ASN A 91 -12.71 11.75 3.37
C ASN A 91 -11.74 10.66 2.93
N LEU A 92 -12.26 9.53 2.46
CA LEU A 92 -11.42 8.47 1.93
C LEU A 92 -10.60 8.95 0.72
N LEU A 93 -11.26 9.62 -0.21
CA LEU A 93 -10.59 10.14 -1.40
C LEU A 93 -9.47 11.11 -1.05
N LYS A 94 -9.69 12.00 -0.07
CA LYS A 94 -8.69 12.96 0.43
C LYS A 94 -7.52 12.29 1.13
N MET A 95 -7.71 11.09 1.66
CA MET A 95 -6.64 10.30 2.29
C MET A 95 -5.73 9.62 1.27
N THR A 96 -6.13 9.56 0.02
CA THR A 96 -5.32 8.96 -1.04
C THR A 96 -4.46 10.00 -1.73
N PRO A 97 -3.25 9.64 -2.23
CA PRO A 97 -2.44 10.57 -3.01
C PRO A 97 -3.11 10.97 -4.32
N HIS A 98 -4.06 10.18 -4.80
CA HIS A 98 -4.79 10.45 -6.05
C HIS A 98 -5.61 11.74 -6.01
N TYR A 99 -6.11 12.13 -4.83
CA TYR A 99 -6.88 13.37 -4.67
C TYR A 99 -6.13 14.61 -5.17
N TYR A 100 -4.83 14.67 -4.91
CA TYR A 100 -3.98 15.80 -5.30
C TYR A 100 -3.63 15.82 -6.78
N HIS A 101 -3.93 14.75 -7.51
CA HIS A 101 -3.70 14.63 -8.95
C HIS A 101 -4.96 14.87 -9.78
N ILE A 102 -6.07 15.28 -9.15
CA ILE A 102 -7.31 15.59 -9.87
C ILE A 102 -7.10 16.83 -10.74
N LYS A 103 -7.27 16.64 -12.05
CA LYS A 103 -7.23 17.76 -13.00
C LYS A 103 -8.38 18.71 -12.74
N LYS A 104 -8.14 20.00 -12.98
CA LYS A 104 -9.14 21.07 -12.77
C LYS A 104 -10.46 20.79 -13.51
N GLU A 105 -10.39 20.20 -14.70
CA GLU A 105 -11.55 19.85 -15.51
C GLU A 105 -12.40 18.73 -14.89
N ARG A 106 -11.83 17.93 -13.99
CA ARG A 106 -12.52 16.83 -13.34
C ARG A 106 -13.00 17.10 -11.91
N ARG A 107 -12.73 18.28 -11.38
CA ARG A 107 -13.16 18.63 -10.01
C ARG A 107 -14.67 18.60 -9.82
N GLY A 108 -15.44 18.82 -10.90
CA GLY A 108 -16.90 18.72 -10.85
C GLY A 108 -17.42 17.33 -10.49
N VAL A 109 -16.63 16.29 -10.72
CA VAL A 109 -16.96 14.90 -10.33
C VAL A 109 -17.12 14.78 -8.81
N LEU A 110 -16.36 15.57 -8.04
CA LEU A 110 -16.42 15.56 -6.58
C LEU A 110 -17.75 16.11 -6.07
N ASP A 111 -18.36 17.07 -6.78
CA ASP A 111 -19.63 17.66 -6.40
C ASP A 111 -20.79 16.68 -6.58
N GLU A 112 -20.65 15.73 -7.48
CA GLU A 112 -21.64 14.68 -7.77
C GLU A 112 -21.42 13.41 -6.97
N LEU A 113 -20.33 13.31 -6.21
CA LEU A 113 -19.98 12.12 -5.45
C LEU A 113 -20.93 11.94 -4.26
N GLU A 114 -21.76 10.90 -4.29
CA GLU A 114 -22.67 10.55 -3.20
C GLU A 114 -22.26 9.29 -2.46
N ARG A 115 -21.58 8.39 -3.15
CA ARG A 115 -21.08 7.13 -2.61
C ARG A 115 -19.82 6.71 -3.36
N LEU A 116 -19.10 5.78 -2.79
CA LEU A 116 -17.88 5.24 -3.39
C LEU A 116 -17.76 3.75 -3.04
N ASP A 117 -17.73 2.92 -4.07
CA ASP A 117 -17.36 1.52 -3.93
C ASP A 117 -15.86 1.41 -4.22
N ILE A 118 -15.13 0.69 -3.40
CA ILE A 118 -13.69 0.52 -3.59
C ILE A 118 -13.30 -0.95 -3.57
N THR A 119 -12.30 -1.27 -4.36
CA THR A 119 -11.65 -2.57 -4.35
C THR A 119 -10.35 -2.47 -3.58
N ILE A 120 -10.20 -3.30 -2.57
CA ILE A 120 -8.92 -3.53 -1.90
C ILE A 120 -8.32 -4.77 -2.55
N ASP A 121 -7.18 -4.58 -3.20
CA ASP A 121 -6.46 -5.64 -3.90
C ASP A 121 -4.99 -5.55 -3.54
N ILE A 122 -4.60 -6.35 -2.55
CA ILE A 122 -3.27 -6.26 -1.93
C ILE A 122 -2.57 -7.61 -1.92
N LYS A 123 -1.25 -7.53 -1.95
CA LYS A 123 -0.39 -8.68 -1.70
C LYS A 123 0.26 -8.52 -0.32
N ILE A 124 0.14 -9.56 0.50
CA ILE A 124 0.77 -9.63 1.81
C ILE A 124 1.87 -10.67 1.72
N THR A 125 3.10 -10.27 2.00
CA THR A 125 4.26 -11.18 2.03
C THR A 125 4.90 -11.13 3.40
N ILE A 126 5.11 -12.29 3.99
CA ILE A 126 5.78 -12.44 5.28
C ILE A 126 7.16 -13.01 5.02
N TYR A 127 8.17 -12.27 5.45
CA TYR A 127 9.57 -12.69 5.37
C TYR A 127 10.12 -12.93 6.76
N GLN A 128 11.17 -13.71 6.83
CA GLN A 128 11.95 -13.93 8.05
C GLN A 128 13.43 -13.70 7.76
N THR A 129 14.10 -12.98 8.67
CA THR A 129 15.56 -12.85 8.62
C THR A 129 16.23 -14.16 9.00
N SER A 130 17.50 -14.31 8.59
CA SER A 130 18.27 -15.50 8.93
C SER A 130 18.32 -15.73 10.45
N ILE A 131 18.19 -16.99 10.84
CA ILE A 131 18.30 -17.42 12.23
C ILE A 131 19.77 -17.60 12.62
N ASP A 132 20.65 -17.77 11.66
CA ASP A 132 22.09 -17.98 11.85
C ASP A 132 22.86 -16.69 12.11
#